data_6e87a45df60045cd6d3aa2a26d0fc062
#
_entry.id   6e87a45df60045cd6d3aa2a26d0fc062
#
_cell.length_a   1.000
_cell.length_b   1.000
_cell.length_c   1.000
_cell.angle_alpha   90.00
_cell.angle_beta   90.00
_cell.angle_gamma   90.00
#
_symmetry.space_group_name_H-M   'P 1'
#
loop_
_entity.id
_entity.type
_entity.pdbx_description
1 polymer ?
#
loop_
_entity_poly.entity_id
_entity_poly.type
_entity_poly.pdbx_seq_one_letter_code
_entity_poly.pdbx_strand_id
1 'polypeptide(L)'
;MKLSILIPTYNQDCTQLVHDLLEQLPQDAEIIVADDGSTAASIRENNASIAKLPQCRYWQAKMNLGRAKIRNLLAEMAQGEWILFIDSDAQVKSKDFIANYLKETDGRQVICGGTGNYENCPSPDKALRYKYEVLAERKKPLKLRRRKPYAQFSTFNFMILRDLFMQIRFCNEICDYGHEDTLFGLALKDRKIPVLHIDNKLIHTGLEPTPAYLRKIKTSLFTLSRLDKKIQRRINISAIALFIKKCHLKGFATWLFNISSPRLKKNLLGSNPSLLLFKLYKLGFFCKIME
;
A
#
# COMPACT_ATOMS: atom_id res chain seq x y z
N MET A 1 27.29 -3.59 -3.24
CA MET A 1 25.94 -3.97 -3.74
C MET A 1 25.15 -2.71 -4.03
N LYS A 2 24.53 -2.64 -5.21
CA LYS A 2 23.84 -1.41 -5.65
C LYS A 2 22.37 -1.39 -5.26
N LEU A 3 21.67 -2.54 -5.27
CA LEU A 3 20.23 -2.63 -5.08
C LEU A 3 19.82 -3.81 -4.19
N SER A 4 18.93 -3.60 -3.23
CA SER A 4 18.18 -4.66 -2.55
C SER A 4 16.68 -4.51 -2.85
N ILE A 5 16.05 -5.56 -3.40
CA ILE A 5 14.60 -5.62 -3.60
C ILE A 5 13.98 -6.26 -2.37
N LEU A 6 13.03 -5.59 -1.74
CA LEU A 6 12.47 -5.92 -0.45
C LEU A 6 10.97 -6.26 -0.57
N ILE A 7 10.61 -7.51 -0.30
CA ILE A 7 9.26 -8.03 -0.48
C ILE A 7 8.71 -8.49 0.88
N PRO A 8 7.88 -7.69 1.56
CA PRO A 8 7.14 -8.15 2.73
C PRO A 8 5.97 -9.03 2.27
N THR A 9 5.79 -10.20 2.88
CA THR A 9 4.67 -11.09 2.55
C THR A 9 3.92 -11.56 3.80
N TYR A 10 2.61 -11.78 3.68
CA TYR A 10 1.76 -12.40 4.70
C TYR A 10 0.59 -13.12 4.02
N ASN A 11 0.55 -14.45 4.17
CA ASN A 11 -0.46 -15.31 3.54
C ASN A 11 -0.61 -15.07 2.02
N GLN A 12 0.49 -14.73 1.35
CA GLN A 12 0.57 -14.51 -0.09
C GLN A 12 1.77 -15.28 -0.65
N ASP A 13 1.53 -16.11 -1.65
CA ASP A 13 2.59 -16.72 -2.43
C ASP A 13 3.20 -15.67 -3.36
N CYS A 14 4.50 -15.44 -3.24
CA CYS A 14 5.24 -14.47 -4.05
C CYS A 14 6.36 -15.12 -4.90
N THR A 15 6.36 -16.44 -5.04
CA THR A 15 7.39 -17.16 -5.79
C THR A 15 7.46 -16.69 -7.24
N GLN A 16 6.33 -16.55 -7.92
CA GLN A 16 6.30 -16.06 -9.30
C GLN A 16 6.83 -14.63 -9.42
N LEU A 17 6.46 -13.73 -8.49
CA LEU A 17 7.00 -12.38 -8.46
C LEU A 17 8.53 -12.37 -8.33
N VAL A 18 9.08 -13.24 -7.47
CA VAL A 18 10.52 -13.35 -7.28
C VAL A 18 11.19 -13.88 -8.54
N HIS A 19 10.62 -14.87 -9.23
CA HIS A 19 11.15 -15.36 -10.51
C HIS A 19 11.15 -14.26 -11.58
N ASP A 20 10.04 -13.55 -11.75
CA ASP A 20 9.93 -12.45 -12.73
C ASP A 20 10.97 -11.33 -12.47
N LEU A 21 11.29 -11.05 -11.19
CA LEU A 21 12.30 -10.08 -10.80
C LEU A 21 13.71 -10.61 -11.00
N LEU A 22 13.93 -11.90 -10.72
CA LEU A 22 15.24 -12.54 -10.83
C LEU A 22 15.74 -12.58 -12.28
N GLU A 23 14.84 -12.76 -13.27
CA GLU A 23 15.17 -12.74 -14.70
C GLU A 23 15.81 -11.41 -15.17
N GLN A 24 15.59 -10.32 -14.43
CA GLN A 24 16.11 -8.99 -14.76
C GLN A 24 17.04 -8.41 -13.67
N LEU A 25 17.42 -9.24 -12.68
CA LEU A 25 18.19 -8.78 -11.53
C LEU A 25 19.67 -8.57 -11.90
N PRO A 26 20.27 -7.38 -11.64
CA PRO A 26 21.69 -7.16 -11.83
C PRO A 26 22.55 -8.06 -10.93
N GLN A 27 23.78 -8.35 -11.36
CA GLN A 27 24.71 -9.20 -10.59
C GLN A 27 25.05 -8.63 -9.20
N ASP A 28 25.05 -7.31 -9.05
CA ASP A 28 25.32 -6.60 -7.79
C ASP A 28 24.04 -6.23 -7.02
N ALA A 29 22.97 -7.01 -7.17
CA ALA A 29 21.70 -6.82 -6.49
C ALA A 29 21.27 -8.09 -5.73
N GLU A 30 20.31 -7.93 -4.81
CA GLU A 30 19.70 -9.03 -4.05
C GLU A 30 18.17 -8.87 -3.96
N ILE A 31 17.48 -9.99 -3.72
CA ILE A 31 16.06 -10.00 -3.35
C ILE A 31 15.93 -10.55 -1.93
N ILE A 32 15.24 -9.83 -1.06
CA ILE A 32 14.97 -10.27 0.31
C ILE A 32 13.44 -10.36 0.49
N VAL A 33 12.96 -11.56 0.77
CA VAL A 33 11.57 -11.81 1.14
C VAL A 33 11.47 -11.99 2.64
N ALA A 34 10.60 -11.23 3.30
CA ALA A 34 10.30 -11.43 4.71
C ALA A 34 8.83 -11.79 4.90
N ASP A 35 8.60 -13.01 5.37
CA ASP A 35 7.29 -13.53 5.73
C ASP A 35 6.91 -13.05 7.14
N ASP A 36 5.84 -12.28 7.24
CA ASP A 36 5.33 -11.67 8.47
C ASP A 36 4.49 -12.65 9.31
N GLY A 37 4.94 -13.90 9.42
CA GLY A 37 4.27 -14.93 10.21
C GLY A 37 3.02 -15.49 9.53
N SER A 38 3.09 -15.82 8.25
CA SER A 38 2.01 -16.46 7.49
C SER A 38 1.49 -17.71 8.21
N THR A 39 0.17 -17.89 8.21
CA THR A 39 -0.51 -19.02 8.91
C THR A 39 -0.73 -20.22 7.99
N ALA A 40 -0.85 -20.01 6.66
CA ALA A 40 -1.05 -21.05 5.68
C ALA A 40 0.26 -21.82 5.42
N ALA A 41 0.31 -23.12 5.77
CA ALA A 41 1.51 -23.94 5.66
C ALA A 41 2.02 -24.03 4.21
N SER A 42 1.14 -24.26 3.23
CA SER A 42 1.51 -24.36 1.83
C SER A 42 2.17 -23.05 1.29
N ILE A 43 1.69 -21.90 1.70
CA ILE A 43 2.28 -20.59 1.32
C ILE A 43 3.68 -20.45 1.93
N ARG A 44 3.86 -20.83 3.19
CA ARG A 44 5.17 -20.79 3.86
C ARG A 44 6.19 -21.70 3.16
N GLU A 45 5.78 -22.94 2.84
CA GLU A 45 6.62 -23.91 2.14
C GLU A 45 7.02 -23.41 0.75
N ASN A 46 6.06 -22.89 -0.03
CA ASN A 46 6.32 -22.32 -1.34
C ASN A 46 7.32 -21.15 -1.23
N ASN A 47 7.04 -20.16 -0.36
CA ASN A 47 7.92 -19.01 -0.20
C ASN A 47 9.30 -19.38 0.37
N ALA A 48 9.40 -20.39 1.22
CA ALA A 48 10.70 -20.87 1.75
C ALA A 48 11.61 -21.40 0.66
N SER A 49 11.06 -21.89 -0.49
CA SER A 49 11.85 -22.33 -1.64
C SER A 49 12.69 -21.22 -2.26
N ILE A 50 12.28 -19.94 -2.07
CA ILE A 50 13.00 -18.75 -2.54
C ILE A 50 14.44 -18.71 -1.99
N ALA A 51 14.66 -19.22 -0.78
CA ALA A 51 16.02 -19.29 -0.20
C ALA A 51 17.03 -20.13 -1.02
N LYS A 52 16.54 -20.97 -1.93
CA LYS A 52 17.37 -21.80 -2.81
C LYS A 52 17.76 -21.09 -4.12
N LEU A 53 17.14 -19.95 -4.41
CA LEU A 53 17.40 -19.19 -5.62
C LEU A 53 18.66 -18.30 -5.45
N PRO A 54 19.45 -18.09 -6.54
CA PRO A 54 20.62 -17.24 -6.47
C PRO A 54 20.23 -15.80 -6.11
N GLN A 55 21.07 -15.10 -5.37
CA GLN A 55 20.87 -13.70 -4.94
C GLN A 55 19.58 -13.47 -4.14
N CYS A 56 18.90 -14.52 -3.69
CA CYS A 56 17.67 -14.44 -2.92
C CYS A 56 17.88 -14.86 -1.46
N ARG A 57 17.19 -14.16 -0.57
CA ARG A 57 17.14 -14.47 0.86
C ARG A 57 15.68 -14.53 1.31
N TYR A 58 15.34 -15.53 2.12
CA TYR A 58 14.04 -15.66 2.75
C TYR A 58 14.19 -15.65 4.26
N TRP A 59 13.36 -14.87 4.92
CA TRP A 59 13.27 -14.80 6.37
C TRP A 59 11.81 -14.91 6.81
N GLN A 60 11.55 -15.53 7.96
CA GLN A 60 10.20 -15.74 8.48
C GLN A 60 10.09 -15.30 9.93
N ALA A 61 9.08 -14.48 10.23
CA ALA A 61 8.71 -14.11 11.58
C ALA A 61 7.98 -15.26 12.30
N LYS A 62 8.15 -15.37 13.61
CA LYS A 62 7.37 -16.30 14.45
C LYS A 62 5.91 -15.89 14.60
N MET A 63 5.62 -14.61 14.49
CA MET A 63 4.28 -14.01 14.61
C MET A 63 4.18 -12.78 13.70
N ASN A 64 2.94 -12.34 13.40
CA ASN A 64 2.72 -11.14 12.61
C ASN A 64 3.21 -9.90 13.35
N LEU A 65 4.16 -9.17 12.75
CA LEU A 65 4.76 -7.94 13.27
C LEU A 65 4.00 -6.70 12.80
N GLY A 66 3.29 -6.82 11.69
CA GLY A 66 2.58 -5.76 11.01
C GLY A 66 3.42 -5.02 9.96
N ARG A 67 2.72 -4.38 9.03
CA ARG A 67 3.25 -3.82 7.78
C ARG A 67 4.42 -2.85 7.94
N ALA A 68 4.41 -2.01 8.97
CA ALA A 68 5.47 -1.05 9.24
C ALA A 68 6.74 -1.76 9.71
N LYS A 69 6.60 -2.64 10.71
CA LYS A 69 7.76 -3.32 11.34
C LYS A 69 8.46 -4.26 10.37
N ILE A 70 7.70 -5.05 9.58
CA ILE A 70 8.30 -5.97 8.61
C ILE A 70 9.10 -5.23 7.52
N ARG A 71 8.62 -4.06 7.05
CA ARG A 71 9.36 -3.23 6.09
C ARG A 71 10.60 -2.60 6.71
N ASN A 72 10.53 -2.15 7.95
CA ASN A 72 11.69 -1.64 8.68
C ASN A 72 12.75 -2.72 8.85
N LEU A 73 12.35 -3.93 9.22
CA LEU A 73 13.25 -5.10 9.33
C LEU A 73 13.91 -5.44 8.00
N LEU A 74 13.15 -5.47 6.91
CA LEU A 74 13.69 -5.70 5.57
C LEU A 74 14.78 -4.68 5.20
N ALA A 75 14.56 -3.41 5.51
CA ALA A 75 15.55 -2.36 5.26
C ALA A 75 16.82 -2.51 6.12
N GLU A 76 16.69 -3.03 7.34
CA GLU A 76 17.83 -3.36 8.22
C GLU A 76 18.66 -4.52 7.64
N MET A 77 18.00 -5.52 7.05
CA MET A 77 18.63 -6.68 6.42
C MET A 77 19.29 -6.35 5.08
N ALA A 78 18.85 -5.29 4.40
CA ALA A 78 19.31 -4.89 3.07
C ALA A 78 20.78 -4.45 3.08
N GLN A 79 21.53 -4.83 2.02
CA GLN A 79 22.92 -4.45 1.83
C GLN A 79 23.11 -3.45 0.69
N GLY A 80 22.08 -3.23 -0.14
CA GLY A 80 22.11 -2.30 -1.26
C GLY A 80 22.12 -0.84 -0.81
N GLU A 81 22.79 0.01 -1.57
CA GLU A 81 22.71 1.46 -1.45
C GLU A 81 21.27 1.96 -1.68
N TRP A 82 20.61 1.36 -2.65
CA TRP A 82 19.19 1.56 -2.95
C TRP A 82 18.35 0.39 -2.46
N ILE A 83 17.20 0.68 -1.90
CA ILE A 83 16.20 -0.34 -1.54
C ILE A 83 14.91 -0.09 -2.32
N LEU A 84 14.41 -1.15 -2.98
CA LEU A 84 13.17 -1.15 -3.75
C LEU A 84 12.13 -2.00 -3.02
N PHE A 85 11.13 -1.37 -2.43
CA PHE A 85 10.00 -2.07 -1.83
C PHE A 85 8.98 -2.46 -2.89
N ILE A 86 8.51 -3.70 -2.85
CA ILE A 86 7.45 -4.25 -3.70
C ILE A 86 6.52 -5.07 -2.81
N ASP A 87 5.21 -4.81 -2.85
CA ASP A 87 4.24 -5.63 -2.14
C ASP A 87 4.13 -7.02 -2.81
N SER A 88 3.97 -8.08 -2.01
CA SER A 88 3.99 -9.48 -2.47
C SER A 88 2.85 -9.87 -3.42
N ASP A 89 1.79 -9.07 -3.48
CA ASP A 89 0.65 -9.23 -4.38
C ASP A 89 0.80 -8.39 -5.67
N ALA A 90 2.03 -8.16 -6.10
CA ALA A 90 2.37 -7.47 -7.34
C ALA A 90 2.69 -8.46 -8.47
N GLN A 91 2.42 -8.05 -9.72
CA GLN A 91 2.84 -8.75 -10.93
C GLN A 91 3.68 -7.83 -11.81
N VAL A 92 4.84 -8.31 -12.23
CA VAL A 92 5.71 -7.63 -13.19
C VAL A 92 5.18 -7.85 -14.61
N LYS A 93 5.10 -6.79 -15.41
CA LYS A 93 4.74 -6.85 -16.83
C LYS A 93 5.90 -6.45 -17.74
N SER A 94 6.74 -5.54 -17.28
CA SER A 94 7.86 -5.03 -18.08
C SER A 94 9.14 -5.86 -17.81
N LYS A 95 9.83 -6.23 -18.87
CA LYS A 95 11.17 -6.84 -18.77
C LYS A 95 12.26 -5.84 -18.37
N ASP A 96 11.97 -4.54 -18.46
CA ASP A 96 12.87 -3.45 -18.08
C ASP A 96 12.50 -2.83 -16.72
N PHE A 97 11.71 -3.53 -15.90
CA PHE A 97 11.19 -2.96 -14.65
C PHE A 97 12.29 -2.46 -13.72
N ILE A 98 13.30 -3.29 -13.45
CA ILE A 98 14.44 -2.91 -12.60
C ILE A 98 15.31 -1.85 -13.29
N ALA A 99 15.61 -2.02 -14.58
CA ALA A 99 16.42 -1.07 -15.35
C ALA A 99 15.79 0.32 -15.39
N ASN A 100 14.45 0.42 -15.48
CA ASN A 100 13.74 1.68 -15.47
C ASN A 100 13.88 2.44 -14.14
N TYR A 101 14.02 1.75 -13.01
CA TYR A 101 14.36 2.38 -11.73
C TYR A 101 15.81 2.84 -11.69
N LEU A 102 16.74 2.00 -12.11
CA LEU A 102 18.17 2.29 -12.02
C LEU A 102 18.62 3.45 -12.93
N LYS A 103 17.91 3.70 -14.05
CA LYS A 103 18.12 4.87 -14.92
C LYS A 103 17.82 6.20 -14.24
N GLU A 104 16.97 6.20 -13.21
CA GLU A 104 16.46 7.41 -12.56
C GLU A 104 17.18 7.72 -11.23
N THR A 105 18.26 7.00 -10.89
CA THR A 105 18.94 7.16 -9.60
C THR A 105 19.79 8.42 -9.49
N ASP A 106 20.25 8.97 -10.62
CA ASP A 106 21.14 10.13 -10.61
C ASP A 106 20.46 11.38 -10.01
N GLY A 107 21.07 11.96 -8.98
CA GLY A 107 20.57 13.11 -8.26
C GLY A 107 19.20 12.92 -7.58
N ARG A 108 18.74 11.68 -7.39
CA ARG A 108 17.45 11.34 -6.79
C ARG A 108 17.64 10.66 -5.43
N GLN A 109 16.57 10.57 -4.65
CA GLN A 109 16.56 9.91 -3.35
C GLN A 109 15.33 9.01 -3.15
N VAL A 110 14.19 9.36 -3.77
CA VAL A 110 12.94 8.61 -3.70
C VAL A 110 12.26 8.57 -5.07
N ILE A 111 11.95 7.37 -5.55
CA ILE A 111 11.34 7.11 -6.86
C ILE A 111 10.13 6.19 -6.69
N CYS A 112 8.96 6.57 -7.24
CA CYS A 112 7.72 5.79 -7.17
C CYS A 112 7.28 5.34 -8.56
N GLY A 113 7.15 4.03 -8.79
CA GLY A 113 6.74 3.46 -10.08
C GLY A 113 5.25 3.60 -10.37
N GLY A 114 4.43 3.39 -9.36
CA GLY A 114 2.97 3.44 -9.46
C GLY A 114 2.31 2.07 -9.50
N THR A 115 0.99 2.06 -9.48
CA THR A 115 0.16 0.85 -9.45
C THR A 115 -0.69 0.80 -10.70
N GLY A 116 -0.77 -0.36 -11.32
CA GLY A 116 -1.69 -0.72 -12.40
C GLY A 116 -2.70 -1.75 -11.93
N ASN A 117 -3.70 -2.00 -12.76
CA ASN A 117 -4.78 -2.94 -12.48
C ASN A 117 -4.94 -3.95 -13.61
N TYR A 118 -5.68 -5.02 -13.38
CA TYR A 118 -6.17 -5.90 -14.43
C TYR A 118 -7.02 -5.12 -15.45
N GLU A 119 -7.02 -5.57 -16.71
CA GLU A 119 -7.89 -4.99 -17.74
C GLU A 119 -9.37 -5.21 -17.41
N ASN A 120 -9.71 -6.38 -16.88
CA ASN A 120 -11.07 -6.75 -16.50
C ASN A 120 -11.14 -7.16 -15.03
N CYS A 121 -12.33 -6.99 -14.45
CA CYS A 121 -12.60 -7.45 -13.10
C CYS A 121 -12.50 -8.99 -13.05
N PRO A 122 -11.62 -9.56 -12.19
CA PRO A 122 -11.40 -11.01 -12.17
C PRO A 122 -12.63 -11.82 -11.71
N SER A 123 -13.48 -11.23 -10.86
CA SER A 123 -14.73 -11.86 -10.41
C SER A 123 -15.72 -10.83 -9.85
N PRO A 124 -17.05 -11.07 -9.91
CA PRO A 124 -18.06 -10.12 -9.45
C PRO A 124 -17.96 -9.76 -7.95
N ASP A 125 -17.54 -10.69 -7.11
CA ASP A 125 -17.38 -10.48 -5.67
C ASP A 125 -16.23 -9.51 -5.32
N LYS A 126 -15.30 -9.26 -6.25
CA LYS A 126 -14.19 -8.31 -6.14
C LYS A 126 -14.50 -6.94 -6.78
N ALA A 127 -15.70 -6.75 -7.33
CA ALA A 127 -16.05 -5.59 -8.13
C ALA A 127 -15.87 -4.24 -7.42
N LEU A 128 -16.12 -4.14 -6.12
CA LEU A 128 -15.94 -2.90 -5.37
C LEU A 128 -14.47 -2.47 -5.34
N ARG A 129 -13.58 -3.40 -4.98
CA ARG A 129 -12.14 -3.14 -4.90
C ARG A 129 -11.59 -2.80 -6.27
N TYR A 130 -11.88 -3.61 -7.28
CA TYR A 130 -11.47 -3.39 -8.65
C TYR A 130 -11.89 -2.01 -9.19
N LYS A 131 -13.19 -1.66 -9.10
CA LYS A 131 -13.68 -0.36 -9.55
C LYS A 131 -13.01 0.81 -8.84
N TYR A 132 -12.78 0.66 -7.53
CA TYR A 132 -12.13 1.70 -6.74
C TYR A 132 -10.69 1.94 -7.21
N GLU A 133 -9.92 0.88 -7.46
CA GLU A 133 -8.52 0.96 -7.88
C GLU A 133 -8.38 1.45 -9.31
N VAL A 134 -9.18 0.93 -10.25
CA VAL A 134 -9.20 1.42 -11.65
C VAL A 134 -9.55 2.91 -11.70
N LEU A 135 -10.53 3.36 -10.91
CA LEU A 135 -10.84 4.79 -10.84
C LEU A 135 -9.68 5.58 -10.23
N ALA A 136 -9.01 5.03 -9.21
CA ALA A 136 -7.86 5.67 -8.59
C ALA A 136 -6.70 5.81 -9.59
N GLU A 137 -6.39 4.77 -10.37
CA GLU A 137 -5.37 4.81 -11.41
C GLU A 137 -5.68 5.86 -12.49
N ARG A 138 -6.91 5.83 -13.03
CA ARG A 138 -7.37 6.82 -14.05
C ARG A 138 -7.28 8.27 -13.55
N LYS A 139 -7.54 8.49 -12.26
CA LYS A 139 -7.48 9.83 -11.63
C LYS A 139 -6.09 10.27 -11.22
N LYS A 140 -5.10 9.38 -11.32
CA LYS A 140 -3.72 9.64 -10.91
C LYS A 140 -2.72 9.43 -12.06
N PRO A 141 -2.92 10.07 -13.25
CA PRO A 141 -1.95 9.98 -14.33
C PRO A 141 -0.59 10.52 -13.87
N LEU A 142 0.49 10.11 -14.53
CA LEU A 142 1.86 10.48 -14.17
C LEU A 142 2.04 11.99 -13.96
N LYS A 143 1.46 12.82 -14.84
CA LYS A 143 1.49 14.29 -14.73
C LYS A 143 0.93 14.78 -13.38
N LEU A 144 -0.18 14.20 -12.90
CA LEU A 144 -0.75 14.57 -11.60
C LEU A 144 0.06 14.03 -10.44
N ARG A 145 0.61 12.80 -10.55
CA ARG A 145 1.49 12.22 -9.54
C ARG A 145 2.72 13.11 -9.33
N ARG A 146 3.35 13.59 -10.41
CA ARG A 146 4.48 14.52 -10.36
C ARG A 146 4.11 15.89 -9.76
N ARG A 147 2.88 16.38 -10.02
CA ARG A 147 2.43 17.68 -9.47
C ARG A 147 2.09 17.62 -7.97
N LYS A 148 1.67 16.45 -7.45
CA LYS A 148 1.30 16.24 -6.06
C LYS A 148 2.06 15.03 -5.48
N PRO A 149 3.41 15.04 -5.46
CA PRO A 149 4.21 13.84 -5.29
C PRO A 149 3.97 13.14 -3.95
N TYR A 150 3.88 13.87 -2.86
CA TYR A 150 3.68 13.30 -1.53
C TYR A 150 2.26 12.74 -1.32
N ALA A 151 1.24 13.41 -1.87
CA ALA A 151 -0.16 12.97 -1.77
C ALA A 151 -0.47 11.76 -2.64
N GLN A 152 0.42 11.40 -3.55
CA GLN A 152 0.31 10.25 -4.44
C GLN A 152 1.39 9.20 -4.16
N PHE A 153 2.14 9.34 -3.07
CA PHE A 153 3.08 8.33 -2.59
C PHE A 153 2.32 7.04 -2.25
N SER A 154 2.90 5.90 -2.59
CA SER A 154 2.40 4.57 -2.26
C SER A 154 3.58 3.65 -1.96
N THR A 155 3.42 2.78 -0.98
CA THR A 155 4.41 1.77 -0.60
C THR A 155 4.40 0.54 -1.49
N PHE A 156 3.41 0.44 -2.39
CA PHE A 156 3.22 -0.73 -3.25
C PHE A 156 4.43 -1.01 -4.16
N ASN A 157 5.09 0.07 -4.65
CA ASN A 157 6.18 0.01 -5.61
C ASN A 157 6.98 1.32 -5.54
N PHE A 158 8.03 1.36 -4.69
CA PHE A 158 8.89 2.54 -4.59
C PHE A 158 10.32 2.18 -4.22
N MET A 159 11.27 2.96 -4.75
CA MET A 159 12.70 2.86 -4.48
C MET A 159 13.17 4.09 -3.68
N ILE A 160 14.08 3.89 -2.75
CA ILE A 160 14.63 4.94 -1.87
C ILE A 160 16.08 4.60 -1.51
N LEU A 161 16.92 5.63 -1.33
CA LEU A 161 18.23 5.45 -0.72
C LEU A 161 18.10 4.83 0.67
N ARG A 162 18.85 3.75 0.93
CA ARG A 162 18.77 3.01 2.20
C ARG A 162 19.05 3.90 3.41
N ASP A 163 20.08 4.72 3.35
CA ASP A 163 20.44 5.60 4.46
C ASP A 163 19.37 6.64 4.77
N LEU A 164 18.71 7.17 3.72
CA LEU A 164 17.57 8.06 3.89
C LEU A 164 16.38 7.32 4.53
N PHE A 165 16.08 6.09 4.07
CA PHE A 165 15.03 5.29 4.67
C PHE A 165 15.29 5.04 6.16
N MET A 166 16.53 4.70 6.54
CA MET A 166 16.90 4.44 7.93
C MET A 166 16.74 5.66 8.84
N GLN A 167 16.79 6.88 8.28
CA GLN A 167 16.51 8.13 9.02
C GLN A 167 15.02 8.42 9.19
N ILE A 168 14.17 7.94 8.26
CA ILE A 168 12.73 8.23 8.25
C ILE A 168 11.95 7.11 8.92
N ARG A 169 12.15 5.87 8.46
CA ARG A 169 11.46 4.62 8.83
C ARG A 169 9.93 4.72 8.80
N PHE A 170 9.25 3.60 8.73
CA PHE A 170 7.81 3.55 8.98
C PHE A 170 7.53 3.69 10.49
N CYS A 171 6.44 4.36 10.83
CA CYS A 171 6.02 4.52 12.21
C CYS A 171 5.58 3.18 12.80
N ASN A 172 6.30 2.70 13.82
CA ASN A 172 6.02 1.42 14.49
C ASN A 172 4.83 1.46 15.45
N GLU A 173 4.33 2.64 15.78
CA GLU A 173 3.18 2.83 16.69
C GLU A 173 1.85 2.44 16.00
N ILE A 174 1.84 2.39 14.66
CA ILE A 174 0.68 1.94 13.89
C ILE A 174 0.76 0.43 13.74
N CYS A 175 0.18 -0.29 14.68
CA CYS A 175 0.11 -1.74 14.65
C CYS A 175 -1.02 -2.24 13.75
N ASP A 176 -2.08 -1.43 13.54
CA ASP A 176 -3.25 -1.77 12.75
C ASP A 176 -3.06 -1.41 11.26
N TYR A 177 -3.90 -2.01 10.41
CA TYR A 177 -3.89 -1.80 8.96
C TYR A 177 -4.23 -0.37 8.56
N GLY A 178 -3.39 0.23 7.70
CA GLY A 178 -3.68 1.42 6.91
C GLY A 178 -2.97 2.69 7.36
N HIS A 179 -2.83 3.62 6.42
CA HIS A 179 -2.20 4.93 6.54
C HIS A 179 -0.66 4.95 6.70
N GLU A 180 0.03 3.80 6.70
CA GLU A 180 1.49 3.75 6.73
C GLU A 180 2.12 4.50 5.55
N ASP A 181 1.57 4.34 4.34
CA ASP A 181 1.97 5.04 3.13
C ASP A 181 1.69 6.55 3.21
N THR A 182 0.51 6.92 3.70
CA THR A 182 0.12 8.32 3.91
C THR A 182 1.07 9.01 4.87
N LEU A 183 1.39 8.38 6.01
CA LEU A 183 2.30 8.95 7.00
C LEU A 183 3.73 9.06 6.49
N PHE A 184 4.20 8.05 5.76
CA PHE A 184 5.52 8.11 5.15
C PHE A 184 5.60 9.23 4.11
N GLY A 185 4.56 9.38 3.25
CA GLY A 185 4.46 10.50 2.31
C GLY A 185 4.41 11.88 3.00
N LEU A 186 3.76 11.99 4.16
CA LEU A 186 3.77 13.19 4.98
C LEU A 186 5.14 13.47 5.59
N ALA A 187 5.85 12.45 6.06
CA ALA A 187 7.21 12.58 6.60
C ALA A 187 8.21 13.06 5.53
N LEU A 188 8.10 12.53 4.29
CA LEU A 188 8.87 13.03 3.15
C LEU A 188 8.58 14.50 2.86
N LYS A 189 7.30 14.90 2.88
CA LYS A 189 6.87 16.28 2.65
C LYS A 189 7.42 17.23 3.71
N ASP A 190 7.31 16.85 4.99
CA ASP A 190 7.72 17.70 6.10
C ASP A 190 9.24 17.92 6.13
N ARG A 191 10.00 16.93 5.64
CA ARG A 191 11.47 17.01 5.45
C ARG A 191 11.87 17.60 4.10
N LYS A 192 10.90 17.98 3.23
CA LYS A 192 11.12 18.53 1.89
C LYS A 192 11.93 17.62 0.97
N ILE A 193 11.84 16.29 1.17
CA ILE A 193 12.57 15.31 0.37
C ILE A 193 11.85 15.13 -0.97
N PRO A 194 12.51 15.36 -2.12
CA PRO A 194 11.88 15.23 -3.42
C PRO A 194 11.47 13.79 -3.72
N VAL A 195 10.27 13.61 -4.28
CA VAL A 195 9.76 12.31 -4.74
C VAL A 195 9.55 12.37 -6.24
N LEU A 196 10.29 11.57 -6.99
CA LEU A 196 10.09 11.40 -8.43
C LEU A 196 9.04 10.31 -8.68
N HIS A 197 8.01 10.61 -9.47
CA HIS A 197 7.11 9.59 -10.00
C HIS A 197 7.48 9.26 -11.44
N ILE A 198 7.60 7.96 -11.73
CA ILE A 198 7.85 7.41 -13.07
C ILE A 198 6.69 6.52 -13.52
N ASP A 199 6.62 6.21 -14.81
CA ASP A 199 5.65 5.26 -15.34
C ASP A 199 6.27 3.86 -15.39
N ASN A 200 6.34 3.23 -14.23
CA ASN A 200 6.92 1.90 -14.02
C ASN A 200 6.01 1.06 -13.12
N LYS A 201 4.77 0.86 -13.58
CA LYS A 201 3.70 0.25 -12.80
C LYS A 201 3.91 -1.25 -12.63
N LEU A 202 3.56 -1.76 -11.45
CA LEU A 202 3.24 -3.17 -11.22
C LEU A 202 1.74 -3.35 -11.16
N ILE A 203 1.24 -4.49 -11.63
CA ILE A 203 -0.18 -4.84 -11.54
C ILE A 203 -0.47 -5.37 -10.13
N HIS A 204 -1.47 -4.79 -9.47
CA HIS A 204 -1.94 -5.28 -8.18
C HIS A 204 -2.84 -6.50 -8.39
N THR A 205 -2.42 -7.65 -7.87
CA THR A 205 -3.12 -8.94 -8.02
C THR A 205 -3.97 -9.31 -6.80
N GLY A 206 -3.72 -8.68 -5.65
CA GLY A 206 -4.31 -8.97 -4.34
C GLY A 206 -5.72 -8.41 -4.14
N LEU A 207 -6.59 -8.50 -5.16
CA LEU A 207 -7.97 -8.04 -5.03
C LEU A 207 -8.77 -8.97 -4.12
N GLU A 208 -9.17 -8.49 -2.95
CA GLU A 208 -9.99 -9.25 -2.02
C GLU A 208 -11.48 -9.19 -2.37
N PRO A 209 -12.27 -10.21 -1.95
CA PRO A 209 -13.73 -10.14 -1.98
C PRO A 209 -14.24 -8.93 -1.20
N THR A 210 -15.33 -8.33 -1.68
CA THR A 210 -15.91 -7.10 -1.12
C THR A 210 -16.15 -7.14 0.40
N PRO A 211 -16.63 -8.26 1.01
CA PRO A 211 -16.78 -8.32 2.47
C PRO A 211 -15.45 -8.16 3.22
N ALA A 212 -14.37 -8.79 2.73
CA ALA A 212 -13.04 -8.68 3.31
C ALA A 212 -12.49 -7.27 3.13
N TYR A 213 -12.65 -6.70 1.94
CA TYR A 213 -12.25 -5.32 1.66
C TYR A 213 -12.96 -4.31 2.57
N LEU A 214 -14.28 -4.45 2.79
CA LEU A 214 -15.02 -3.58 3.70
C LEU A 214 -14.55 -3.69 5.16
N ARG A 215 -14.12 -4.89 5.61
CA ARG A 215 -13.49 -5.06 6.93
C ARG A 215 -12.18 -4.29 7.01
N LYS A 216 -11.28 -4.44 6.01
CA LYS A 216 -10.02 -3.69 5.94
C LYS A 216 -10.23 -2.18 5.94
N ILE A 217 -11.22 -1.69 5.20
CA ILE A 217 -11.57 -0.25 5.19
C ILE A 217 -12.00 0.23 6.57
N LYS A 218 -12.79 -0.55 7.30
CA LYS A 218 -13.17 -0.18 8.67
C LYS A 218 -11.96 -0.12 9.60
N THR A 219 -11.08 -1.12 9.55
CA THR A 219 -9.83 -1.13 10.34
C THR A 219 -9.00 0.11 10.02
N SER A 220 -8.79 0.42 8.73
CA SER A 220 -8.07 1.63 8.31
C SER A 220 -8.71 2.94 8.82
N LEU A 221 -10.06 3.02 8.87
CA LEU A 221 -10.75 4.18 9.43
C LEU A 221 -10.63 4.26 10.95
N PHE A 222 -10.60 3.12 11.66
CA PHE A 222 -10.29 3.09 13.10
C PHE A 222 -8.86 3.55 13.37
N THR A 223 -7.88 3.06 12.61
CA THR A 223 -6.49 3.53 12.69
C THR A 223 -6.45 5.05 12.52
N LEU A 224 -7.12 5.59 11.47
CA LEU A 224 -7.17 7.02 11.21
C LEU A 224 -7.79 7.83 12.37
N SER A 225 -8.85 7.30 13.02
CA SER A 225 -9.52 8.02 14.12
C SER A 225 -8.64 8.17 15.37
N ARG A 226 -7.63 7.31 15.52
CA ARG A 226 -6.68 7.31 16.63
C ARG A 226 -5.42 8.14 16.38
N LEU A 227 -5.17 8.55 15.14
CA LEU A 227 -4.03 9.40 14.80
C LEU A 227 -4.16 10.79 15.45
N ASP A 228 -3.03 11.47 15.61
CA ASP A 228 -3.00 12.86 16.09
C ASP A 228 -3.90 13.77 15.23
N LYS A 229 -4.58 14.73 15.87
CA LYS A 229 -5.53 15.64 15.20
C LYS A 229 -4.88 16.49 14.11
N LYS A 230 -3.58 16.81 14.24
CA LYS A 230 -2.83 17.54 13.19
C LYS A 230 -2.67 16.68 11.94
N ILE A 231 -2.43 15.38 12.11
CA ILE A 231 -2.35 14.42 11.02
C ILE A 231 -3.73 14.21 10.40
N GLN A 232 -4.77 14.00 11.22
CA GLN A 232 -6.14 13.85 10.75
C GLN A 232 -6.59 15.00 9.84
N ARG A 233 -6.25 16.25 10.16
CA ARG A 233 -6.58 17.44 9.35
C ARG A 233 -5.91 17.43 7.97
N ARG A 234 -4.84 16.68 7.77
CA ARG A 234 -4.12 16.55 6.49
C ARG A 234 -4.70 15.46 5.57
N ILE A 235 -5.67 14.66 6.07
CA ILE A 235 -6.28 13.54 5.34
C ILE A 235 -7.75 13.90 5.02
N ASN A 236 -8.12 13.89 3.74
CA ASN A 236 -9.39 14.44 3.26
C ASN A 236 -10.62 13.93 4.00
N ILE A 237 -10.74 12.61 4.23
CA ILE A 237 -11.95 12.05 4.85
C ILE A 237 -12.11 12.52 6.31
N SER A 238 -11.01 12.56 7.06
CA SER A 238 -11.06 13.05 8.44
C SER A 238 -11.19 14.55 8.51
N ALA A 239 -10.60 15.31 7.59
CA ALA A 239 -10.79 16.76 7.50
C ALA A 239 -12.27 17.11 7.28
N ILE A 240 -12.97 16.40 6.37
CA ILE A 240 -14.42 16.57 6.15
C ILE A 240 -15.21 16.22 7.41
N ALA A 241 -14.90 15.09 8.05
CA ALA A 241 -15.59 14.67 9.26
C ALA A 241 -15.37 15.64 10.45
N LEU A 242 -14.15 16.17 10.59
CA LEU A 242 -13.84 17.21 11.58
C LEU A 242 -14.61 18.51 11.31
N PHE A 243 -14.79 18.88 10.02
CA PHE A 243 -15.63 20.01 9.64
C PHE A 243 -17.11 19.76 10.01
N ILE A 244 -17.66 18.57 9.69
CA ILE A 244 -19.02 18.16 10.08
C ILE A 244 -19.19 18.28 11.61
N LYS A 245 -18.20 17.82 12.39
CA LYS A 245 -18.19 17.93 13.86
C LYS A 245 -18.20 19.40 14.31
N LYS A 246 -17.36 20.25 13.68
CA LYS A 246 -17.29 21.69 13.97
C LYS A 246 -18.64 22.39 13.71
N CYS A 247 -19.39 21.94 12.70
CA CYS A 247 -20.73 22.45 12.40
C CYS A 247 -21.84 21.86 13.30
N HIS A 248 -21.49 21.07 14.34
CA HIS A 248 -22.45 20.38 15.22
C HIS A 248 -23.33 19.33 14.51
N LEU A 249 -23.00 18.93 13.28
CA LEU A 249 -23.77 17.98 12.46
C LEU A 249 -23.36 16.52 12.65
N LYS A 250 -22.40 16.20 13.55
CA LYS A 250 -21.93 14.82 13.79
C LYS A 250 -23.06 13.86 14.16
N GLY A 251 -23.95 14.28 15.08
CA GLY A 251 -25.11 13.48 15.51
C GLY A 251 -26.03 13.14 14.34
N PHE A 252 -26.38 14.13 13.53
CA PHE A 252 -27.21 13.94 12.33
C PHE A 252 -26.54 13.02 11.30
N ALA A 253 -25.25 13.24 11.02
CA ALA A 253 -24.50 12.39 10.09
C ALA A 253 -24.43 10.92 10.56
N THR A 254 -24.27 10.69 11.87
CA THR A 254 -24.27 9.36 12.48
C THR A 254 -25.64 8.70 12.41
N TRP A 255 -26.70 9.43 12.72
CA TRP A 255 -28.08 8.96 12.63
C TRP A 255 -28.41 8.55 11.18
N LEU A 256 -28.13 9.42 10.21
CA LEU A 256 -28.34 9.16 8.78
C LEU A 256 -27.56 7.92 8.31
N PHE A 257 -26.31 7.78 8.76
CA PHE A 257 -25.50 6.60 8.44
C PHE A 257 -26.11 5.31 9.03
N ASN A 258 -26.58 5.32 10.27
CA ASN A 258 -27.16 4.14 10.90
C ASN A 258 -28.40 3.65 10.12
N ILE A 259 -29.29 4.55 9.69
CA ILE A 259 -30.48 4.21 8.88
C ILE A 259 -30.10 3.74 7.47
N SER A 260 -29.15 4.42 6.82
CA SER A 260 -28.79 4.12 5.43
C SER A 260 -27.82 2.95 5.28
N SER A 261 -27.06 2.61 6.31
CA SER A 261 -25.98 1.61 6.27
C SER A 261 -26.39 0.24 5.70
N PRO A 262 -27.59 -0.34 6.00
CA PRO A 262 -27.99 -1.61 5.39
C PRO A 262 -28.16 -1.50 3.88
N ARG A 263 -28.79 -0.41 3.38
CA ARG A 263 -28.97 -0.18 1.94
C ARG A 263 -27.63 0.10 1.25
N LEU A 264 -26.76 0.90 1.87
CA LEU A 264 -25.41 1.14 1.37
C LEU A 264 -24.64 -0.18 1.21
N LYS A 265 -24.63 -1.03 2.26
CA LYS A 265 -23.95 -2.35 2.20
C LYS A 265 -24.52 -3.25 1.12
N LYS A 266 -25.86 -3.32 0.96
CA LYS A 266 -26.50 -4.12 -0.10
C LYS A 266 -25.99 -3.71 -1.49
N ASN A 267 -25.89 -2.40 -1.77
CA ASN A 267 -25.32 -1.93 -3.04
C ASN A 267 -23.83 -2.30 -3.18
N LEU A 268 -23.03 -2.10 -2.13
CA LEU A 268 -21.59 -2.34 -2.17
C LEU A 268 -21.24 -3.83 -2.35
N LEU A 269 -22.09 -4.72 -1.86
CA LEU A 269 -21.94 -6.18 -2.00
C LEU A 269 -22.48 -6.71 -3.35
N GLY A 270 -23.15 -5.89 -4.13
CA GLY A 270 -23.67 -6.27 -5.44
C GLY A 270 -22.59 -6.33 -6.51
N SER A 271 -22.95 -6.85 -7.69
CA SER A 271 -22.05 -6.98 -8.85
C SER A 271 -21.65 -5.64 -9.47
N ASN A 272 -22.46 -4.58 -9.25
CA ASN A 272 -22.21 -3.24 -9.80
C ASN A 272 -22.19 -2.16 -8.68
N PRO A 273 -21.21 -2.18 -7.76
CA PRO A 273 -21.17 -1.26 -6.63
C PRO A 273 -20.93 0.18 -7.07
N SER A 274 -21.63 1.12 -6.38
CA SER A 274 -21.45 2.56 -6.58
C SER A 274 -20.29 3.10 -5.75
N LEU A 275 -19.31 3.70 -6.39
CA LEU A 275 -18.19 4.34 -5.69
C LEU A 275 -18.60 5.63 -4.93
N LEU A 276 -19.70 6.29 -5.34
CA LEU A 276 -20.28 7.40 -4.58
C LEU A 276 -20.84 6.89 -3.24
N LEU A 277 -21.64 5.83 -3.27
CA LEU A 277 -22.18 5.20 -2.05
C LEU A 277 -21.07 4.66 -1.15
N PHE A 278 -19.97 4.15 -1.75
CA PHE A 278 -18.78 3.76 -0.99
C PHE A 278 -18.10 4.94 -0.27
N LYS A 279 -18.02 6.12 -0.89
CA LYS A 279 -17.52 7.33 -0.22
C LYS A 279 -18.40 7.74 0.93
N LEU A 280 -19.72 7.74 0.73
CA LEU A 280 -20.70 8.06 1.77
C LEU A 280 -20.63 7.05 2.92
N TYR A 281 -20.51 5.75 2.60
CA TYR A 281 -20.32 4.70 3.60
C TYR A 281 -19.07 4.94 4.46
N LYS A 282 -17.92 5.24 3.84
CA LYS A 282 -16.68 5.54 4.56
C LYS A 282 -16.83 6.77 5.47
N LEU A 283 -17.37 7.86 4.93
CA LEU A 283 -17.54 9.11 5.68
C LEU A 283 -18.51 8.94 6.85
N GLY A 284 -19.68 8.34 6.63
CA GLY A 284 -20.66 8.09 7.68
C GLY A 284 -20.12 7.17 8.77
N PHE A 285 -19.41 6.10 8.40
CA PHE A 285 -18.75 5.23 9.36
C PHE A 285 -17.67 5.98 10.15
N PHE A 286 -16.87 6.82 9.50
CA PHE A 286 -15.85 7.61 10.19
C PHE A 286 -16.46 8.64 11.15
N CYS A 287 -17.55 9.34 10.77
CA CYS A 287 -18.29 10.23 11.66
C CYS A 287 -18.83 9.49 12.91
N LYS A 288 -19.25 8.23 12.74
CA LYS A 288 -19.73 7.39 13.84
C LYS A 288 -18.65 7.05 14.86
N ILE A 289 -17.43 6.73 14.40
CA ILE A 289 -16.34 6.24 15.27
C ILE A 289 -15.42 7.34 15.79
N MET A 290 -15.41 8.53 15.17
CA MET A 290 -14.58 9.64 15.65
C MET A 290 -15.08 10.20 16.99
N GLU A 291 -14.16 10.50 17.89
CA GLU A 291 -14.42 11.17 19.17
C GLU A 291 -14.63 12.69 19.05
#